data_5d9b2361fdd77b3db29aed24cb7e71ab
#
_entry.id   5d9b2361fdd77b3db29aed24cb7e71ab
#
_cell.length_a   1.000
_cell.length_b   1.000
_cell.length_c   1.000
_cell.angle_alpha   90.00
_cell.angle_beta   90.00
_cell.angle_gamma   90.00
#
_symmetry.space_group_name_H-M   'P 1'
#
loop_
_entity.id
_entity.type
_entity.pdbx_description
1 polymer ?
#
loop_
_entity_poly.entity_id
_entity_poly.type
_entity_poly.pdbx_seq_one_letter_code
_entity_poly.pdbx_strand_id
1 'polypeptide(L)'
;MTTATSITVSRRIDASSTAVFDVLSNPQRHTELDGSGFVVSDEKTDRITGTGQVFRMNMTGDHMGGDYQTDNTVTGYDPQHLLAWKTAPADTEAPGWEWIWELQAQGSDATEVRLTYDWSKVTDQDLLDKVGFPLVSETQLQHSLGNLASAVSG
;
A
#
# COMPACT_ATOMS: atom_id res chain seq x y z
N MET A 1 -15.50 -23.99 5.50
CA MET A 1 -14.26 -23.30 5.86
C MET A 1 -14.15 -21.99 5.11
N THR A 2 -13.87 -20.92 5.81
CA THR A 2 -13.75 -19.60 5.19
C THR A 2 -12.32 -19.40 4.68
N THR A 3 -12.17 -19.05 3.40
CA THR A 3 -10.88 -18.69 2.84
C THR A 3 -10.62 -17.23 3.17
N ALA A 4 -9.43 -16.94 3.68
CA ALA A 4 -9.05 -15.57 3.98
C ALA A 4 -8.97 -14.75 2.68
N THR A 5 -9.49 -13.52 2.70
CA THR A 5 -9.48 -12.59 1.57
C THR A 5 -8.76 -11.29 1.92
N SER A 6 -8.10 -11.25 3.08
CA SER A 6 -7.29 -10.12 3.51
C SER A 6 -6.22 -10.58 4.47
N ILE A 7 -5.15 -9.80 4.56
CA ILE A 7 -4.07 -9.97 5.54
C ILE A 7 -3.87 -8.64 6.23
N THR A 8 -3.84 -8.64 7.56
CA THR A 8 -3.58 -7.44 8.36
C THR A 8 -2.35 -7.68 9.21
N VAL A 9 -1.42 -6.73 9.16
CA VAL A 9 -0.23 -6.72 10.02
C VAL A 9 -0.19 -5.39 10.77
N SER A 10 0.48 -5.36 11.91
CA SER A 10 0.60 -4.12 12.68
C SER A 10 1.96 -4.01 13.33
N ARG A 11 2.37 -2.77 13.61
CA ARG A 11 3.63 -2.48 14.28
C ARG A 11 3.54 -1.13 14.97
N ARG A 12 4.11 -1.03 16.17
CA ARG A 12 4.36 0.26 16.82
C ARG A 12 5.63 0.86 16.22
N ILE A 13 5.52 2.12 15.80
CA ILE A 13 6.65 2.88 15.25
C ILE A 13 6.92 4.06 16.18
N ASP A 14 8.17 4.26 16.55
CA ASP A 14 8.59 5.34 17.44
C ASP A 14 8.74 6.66 16.66
N ALA A 15 7.61 7.16 16.17
CA ALA A 15 7.51 8.42 15.46
C ALA A 15 6.08 8.93 15.59
N SER A 16 5.89 10.24 15.47
CA SER A 16 4.55 10.83 15.53
C SER A 16 3.71 10.39 14.33
N SER A 17 2.39 10.40 14.50
CA SER A 17 1.48 10.09 13.39
C SER A 17 1.62 11.10 12.24
N THR A 18 1.98 12.34 12.54
CA THR A 18 2.28 13.35 11.52
C THR A 18 3.48 12.93 10.67
N ALA A 19 4.58 12.50 11.31
CA ALA A 19 5.78 12.06 10.59
C ALA A 19 5.52 10.80 9.76
N VAL A 20 4.77 9.85 10.30
CA VAL A 20 4.41 8.61 9.59
C VAL A 20 3.54 8.94 8.38
N PHE A 21 2.52 9.75 8.56
CA PHE A 21 1.61 10.12 7.48
C PHE A 21 2.30 10.92 6.38
N ASP A 22 3.28 11.75 6.75
CA ASP A 22 4.07 12.52 5.78
C ASP A 22 4.79 11.61 4.79
N VAL A 23 5.34 10.49 5.26
CA VAL A 23 5.99 9.50 4.38
C VAL A 23 4.95 8.75 3.55
N LEU A 24 3.87 8.26 4.16
CA LEU A 24 2.84 7.48 3.48
C LEU A 24 2.14 8.27 2.39
N SER A 25 1.89 9.55 2.60
CA SER A 25 1.16 10.39 1.65
C SER A 25 2.02 10.91 0.51
N ASN A 26 3.31 10.55 0.47
CA ASN A 26 4.21 10.96 -0.59
C ASN A 26 4.60 9.76 -1.48
N PRO A 27 3.96 9.58 -2.66
CA PRO A 27 4.26 8.43 -3.53
C PRO A 27 5.73 8.34 -3.94
N GLN A 28 6.46 9.46 -3.96
CA GLN A 28 7.89 9.47 -4.29
C GLN A 28 8.72 8.69 -3.27
N ARG A 29 8.17 8.46 -2.07
CA ARG A 29 8.83 7.68 -1.02
C ARG A 29 8.32 6.25 -0.92
N HIS A 30 7.36 5.84 -1.75
CA HIS A 30 6.79 4.49 -1.67
C HIS A 30 7.80 3.39 -2.00
N THR A 31 8.83 3.67 -2.79
CA THR A 31 9.92 2.70 -3.02
C THR A 31 10.67 2.36 -1.74
N GLU A 32 10.74 3.30 -0.80
CA GLU A 32 11.38 3.06 0.50
C GLU A 32 10.54 2.16 1.41
N LEU A 33 9.22 2.13 1.18
CA LEU A 33 8.26 1.39 2.02
C LEU A 33 8.04 -0.03 1.53
N ASP A 34 8.17 -0.28 0.22
CA ASP A 34 7.73 -1.52 -0.37
C ASP A 34 8.55 -2.72 0.10
N GLY A 35 7.89 -3.70 0.68
CA GLY A 35 8.49 -4.97 1.10
C GLY A 35 8.29 -6.09 0.09
N SER A 36 7.58 -5.84 -1.03
CA SER A 36 7.29 -6.86 -2.03
C SER A 36 8.35 -6.97 -3.13
N GLY A 37 9.10 -5.89 -3.36
CA GLY A 37 10.05 -5.78 -4.47
C GLY A 37 9.40 -5.42 -5.80
N PHE A 38 8.10 -5.14 -5.82
CA PHE A 38 7.39 -4.81 -7.06
C PHE A 38 7.46 -3.33 -7.42
N VAL A 39 7.63 -2.44 -6.45
CA VAL A 39 7.64 -0.99 -6.68
C VAL A 39 9.05 -0.53 -7.04
N VAL A 40 9.21 0.05 -8.23
CA VAL A 40 10.50 0.53 -8.74
C VAL A 40 10.68 2.02 -8.50
N SER A 41 9.70 2.83 -8.90
CA SER A 41 9.73 4.30 -8.75
C SER A 41 8.36 4.89 -8.95
N ASP A 42 8.21 6.18 -8.62
CA ASP A 42 7.01 6.92 -8.98
C ASP A 42 7.13 7.47 -10.41
N GLU A 43 5.97 7.73 -11.03
CA GLU A 43 5.92 8.33 -12.38
C GLU A 43 5.31 9.71 -12.26
N LYS A 44 6.15 10.73 -11.98
CA LYS A 44 5.77 12.14 -11.88
C LYS A 44 4.58 12.38 -10.96
N THR A 45 4.65 11.77 -9.77
CA THR A 45 3.55 11.87 -8.80
C THR A 45 3.62 13.14 -7.97
N ASP A 46 2.45 13.56 -7.49
CA ASP A 46 2.32 14.60 -6.48
C ASP A 46 1.97 13.98 -5.15
N ARG A 47 2.14 14.74 -4.06
CA ARG A 47 1.70 14.30 -2.73
C ARG A 47 0.20 14.02 -2.74
N ILE A 48 -0.22 12.97 -2.03
CA ILE A 48 -1.63 12.62 -1.88
C ILE A 48 -2.29 13.64 -0.97
N THR A 49 -3.39 14.22 -1.43
CA THR A 49 -4.12 15.26 -0.69
C THR A 49 -5.62 14.96 -0.50
N GLY A 50 -6.11 13.87 -1.06
CA GLY A 50 -7.51 13.51 -0.88
C GLY A 50 -7.93 12.28 -1.67
N THR A 51 -9.15 11.83 -1.38
CA THR A 51 -9.74 10.69 -2.10
C THR A 51 -10.01 11.04 -3.56
N GLY A 52 -9.94 10.03 -4.42
CA GLY A 52 -10.13 10.19 -5.84
C GLY A 52 -8.86 10.55 -6.62
N GLN A 53 -7.82 10.97 -5.92
CA GLN A 53 -6.54 11.26 -6.56
C GLN A 53 -5.90 9.97 -7.08
N VAL A 54 -5.30 10.03 -8.26
CA VAL A 54 -4.62 8.88 -8.86
C VAL A 54 -3.13 9.16 -8.91
N PHE A 55 -2.33 8.18 -8.46
CA PHE A 55 -0.88 8.27 -8.63
C PHE A 55 -0.38 7.02 -9.37
N ARG A 56 0.53 7.25 -10.32
CA ARG A 56 1.08 6.18 -11.16
C ARG A 56 2.45 5.76 -10.65
N MET A 57 2.65 4.44 -10.54
CA MET A 57 3.92 3.87 -10.08
C MET A 57 4.51 3.00 -11.18
N ASN A 58 5.84 3.02 -11.28
CA ASN A 58 6.58 2.08 -12.14
C ASN A 58 6.84 0.82 -11.33
N MET A 59 6.49 -0.33 -11.88
CA MET A 59 6.51 -1.61 -11.20
C MET A 59 7.31 -2.65 -11.99
N THR A 60 7.64 -3.75 -11.33
CA THR A 60 8.22 -4.92 -11.98
C THR A 60 7.72 -6.19 -11.30
N GLY A 61 7.55 -7.27 -12.05
CA GLY A 61 7.13 -8.54 -11.48
C GLY A 61 6.94 -9.60 -12.56
N ASP A 62 7.34 -10.83 -12.24
CA ASP A 62 7.22 -11.96 -13.18
C ASP A 62 5.77 -12.24 -13.54
N HIS A 63 4.85 -11.99 -12.62
CA HIS A 63 3.40 -12.19 -12.83
C HIS A 63 2.85 -11.28 -13.94
N MET A 64 3.55 -10.20 -14.29
CA MET A 64 3.16 -9.27 -15.35
C MET A 64 4.12 -9.32 -16.54
N GLY A 65 5.06 -10.24 -16.54
CA GLY A 65 6.04 -10.41 -17.62
C GLY A 65 7.20 -9.42 -17.57
N GLY A 66 7.45 -8.78 -16.45
CA GLY A 66 8.54 -7.81 -16.26
C GLY A 66 8.05 -6.46 -15.82
N ASP A 67 8.54 -5.39 -16.44
CA ASP A 67 8.20 -4.01 -16.07
C ASP A 67 6.78 -3.63 -16.51
N TYR A 68 6.07 -2.93 -15.65
CA TYR A 68 4.71 -2.45 -15.92
C TYR A 68 4.44 -1.22 -15.08
N GLN A 69 3.26 -0.62 -15.25
CA GLN A 69 2.83 0.54 -14.46
C GLN A 69 1.49 0.24 -13.80
N THR A 70 1.26 0.85 -12.65
CA THR A 70 -0.03 0.80 -11.95
C THR A 70 -0.58 2.19 -11.74
N ASP A 71 -1.90 2.30 -11.81
CA ASP A 71 -2.64 3.49 -11.38
C ASP A 71 -3.29 3.17 -10.04
N ASN A 72 -3.00 3.99 -9.05
CA ASN A 72 -3.46 3.81 -7.68
C ASN A 72 -4.44 4.94 -7.36
N THR A 73 -5.70 4.58 -7.14
CA THR A 73 -6.76 5.54 -6.83
C THR A 73 -7.00 5.59 -5.33
N VAL A 74 -6.84 6.76 -4.73
CA VAL A 74 -7.03 6.94 -3.29
C VAL A 74 -8.49 6.76 -2.94
N THR A 75 -8.79 5.80 -2.06
CA THR A 75 -10.14 5.46 -1.62
C THR A 75 -10.45 5.91 -0.21
N GLY A 76 -9.41 6.14 0.60
CA GLY A 76 -9.55 6.65 1.96
C GLY A 76 -8.45 7.65 2.27
N TYR A 77 -8.84 8.79 2.83
CA TYR A 77 -7.90 9.85 3.21
C TYR A 77 -8.41 10.57 4.44
N ASP A 78 -7.71 10.40 5.54
CA ASP A 78 -7.96 11.14 6.77
C ASP A 78 -6.57 11.44 7.36
N PRO A 79 -6.10 12.69 7.29
CA PRO A 79 -4.73 13.01 7.68
C PRO A 79 -4.38 12.50 9.07
N GLN A 80 -3.22 11.83 9.17
CA GLN A 80 -2.66 11.19 10.36
C GLN A 80 -3.44 9.98 10.90
N HIS A 81 -4.53 9.56 10.23
CA HIS A 81 -5.37 8.45 10.69
C HIS A 81 -5.54 7.34 9.67
N LEU A 82 -5.71 7.70 8.40
CA LEU A 82 -6.07 6.71 7.37
C LEU A 82 -5.58 7.13 5.99
N LEU A 83 -4.99 6.18 5.29
CA LEU A 83 -4.69 6.32 3.86
C LEU A 83 -4.91 4.97 3.19
N ALA A 84 -5.76 4.95 2.17
CA ALA A 84 -6.06 3.73 1.44
C ALA A 84 -6.15 4.01 -0.06
N TRP A 85 -5.75 3.02 -0.87
CA TRP A 85 -5.88 3.12 -2.32
C TRP A 85 -6.14 1.75 -2.95
N LYS A 86 -6.78 1.77 -4.13
CA LYS A 86 -6.94 0.61 -5.00
C LYS A 86 -5.89 0.66 -6.09
N THR A 87 -5.35 -0.49 -6.44
CA THR A 87 -4.31 -0.61 -7.46
C THR A 87 -4.88 -1.30 -8.70
N ALA A 88 -4.53 -0.77 -9.87
CA ALA A 88 -4.88 -1.36 -11.16
C ALA A 88 -3.68 -1.30 -12.11
N PRO A 89 -3.57 -2.21 -13.09
CA PRO A 89 -2.66 -1.98 -14.21
C PRO A 89 -3.02 -0.64 -14.87
N ALA A 90 -2.01 0.12 -15.30
CA ALA A 90 -2.22 1.47 -15.83
C ALA A 90 -3.27 1.49 -16.93
N ASP A 91 -4.11 2.52 -16.90
CA ASP A 91 -5.16 2.77 -17.88
C ASP A 91 -6.28 1.70 -17.88
N THR A 92 -6.44 0.97 -16.77
CA THR A 92 -7.53 0.00 -16.59
C THR A 92 -8.32 0.32 -15.33
N GLU A 93 -9.51 -0.30 -15.20
CA GLU A 93 -10.28 -0.23 -13.97
C GLU A 93 -9.64 -1.08 -12.88
N ALA A 94 -9.77 -0.64 -11.62
CA ALA A 94 -9.25 -1.38 -10.48
C ALA A 94 -9.99 -2.70 -10.31
N PRO A 95 -9.29 -3.85 -10.30
CA PRO A 95 -9.93 -5.16 -10.18
C PRO A 95 -10.55 -5.42 -8.81
N GLY A 96 -10.15 -4.66 -7.78
CA GLY A 96 -10.81 -4.75 -6.48
C GLY A 96 -9.90 -4.93 -5.26
N TRP A 97 -8.59 -5.14 -5.45
CA TRP A 97 -7.72 -5.19 -4.27
C TRP A 97 -7.39 -3.80 -3.79
N GLU A 98 -7.19 -3.69 -2.46
CA GLU A 98 -7.02 -2.41 -1.79
C GLU A 98 -5.93 -2.52 -0.73
N TRP A 99 -5.17 -1.45 -0.55
CA TRP A 99 -4.15 -1.28 0.49
C TRP A 99 -4.68 -0.27 1.47
N ILE A 100 -4.73 -0.63 2.76
CA ILE A 100 -5.32 0.23 3.79
C ILE A 100 -4.28 0.41 4.90
N TRP A 101 -3.86 1.66 5.10
CA TRP A 101 -2.95 2.05 6.17
C TRP A 101 -3.74 2.81 7.21
N GLU A 102 -3.77 2.30 8.44
CA GLU A 102 -4.45 2.93 9.57
C GLU A 102 -3.42 3.30 10.63
N LEU A 103 -3.53 4.51 11.17
CA LEU A 103 -2.61 5.06 12.15
C LEU A 103 -3.36 5.41 13.42
N GLN A 104 -2.85 4.94 14.56
CA GLN A 104 -3.37 5.31 15.87
C GLN A 104 -2.23 5.91 16.70
N ALA A 105 -2.32 7.19 16.99
CA ALA A 105 -1.32 7.88 17.80
C ALA A 105 -1.27 7.29 19.21
N GLN A 106 -0.05 7.05 19.68
CA GLN A 106 0.21 6.58 21.05
C GLN A 106 1.09 7.61 21.73
N GLY A 107 0.51 8.77 22.03
CA GLY A 107 1.25 9.93 22.48
C GLY A 107 1.82 10.71 21.29
N SER A 108 2.74 11.61 21.56
CA SER A 108 3.32 12.48 20.54
C SER A 108 4.49 11.85 19.77
N ASP A 109 5.03 10.74 20.28
CA ASP A 109 6.28 10.17 19.82
C ASP A 109 6.17 8.75 19.29
N ALA A 110 4.97 8.19 19.28
CA ALA A 110 4.75 6.82 18.80
C ALA A 110 3.41 6.68 18.11
N THR A 111 3.34 5.76 17.17
CA THR A 111 2.13 5.47 16.39
C THR A 111 2.02 3.97 16.19
N GLU A 112 0.85 3.41 16.44
CA GLU A 112 0.56 2.06 15.99
C GLU A 112 0.08 2.13 14.55
N VAL A 113 0.76 1.43 13.64
CA VAL A 113 0.43 1.40 12.23
C VAL A 113 -0.10 0.01 11.88
N ARG A 114 -1.27 -0.02 11.26
CA ARG A 114 -1.90 -1.25 10.77
C ARG A 114 -1.97 -1.19 9.25
N LEU A 115 -1.46 -2.22 8.59
CA LEU A 115 -1.52 -2.34 7.14
C LEU A 115 -2.38 -3.55 6.78
N THR A 116 -3.41 -3.31 5.98
CA THR A 116 -4.30 -4.37 5.47
C THR A 116 -4.19 -4.44 3.96
N TYR A 117 -3.97 -5.65 3.45
CA TYR A 117 -4.06 -5.98 2.03
C TYR A 117 -5.34 -6.78 1.85
N ASP A 118 -6.32 -6.21 1.16
CA ASP A 118 -7.67 -6.75 1.03
C ASP A 118 -7.99 -7.00 -0.44
N TRP A 119 -8.27 -8.27 -0.79
CA TRP A 119 -8.68 -8.65 -2.14
C TRP A 119 -10.09 -9.25 -2.18
N SER A 120 -10.88 -9.02 -1.12
CA SER A 120 -12.23 -9.57 -1.01
C SER A 120 -13.19 -9.08 -2.11
N LYS A 121 -12.89 -7.93 -2.71
CA LYS A 121 -13.72 -7.34 -3.77
C LYS A 121 -13.29 -7.78 -5.17
N VAL A 122 -12.24 -8.59 -5.31
CA VAL A 122 -11.81 -9.13 -6.60
C VAL A 122 -12.76 -10.26 -6.96
N THR A 123 -13.51 -10.07 -8.04
CA THR A 123 -14.55 -11.03 -8.48
C THR A 123 -14.23 -11.67 -9.84
N ASP A 124 -13.21 -11.18 -10.55
CA ASP A 124 -12.78 -11.74 -11.82
C ASP A 124 -12.05 -13.06 -11.58
N GLN A 125 -12.69 -14.18 -11.93
CA GLN A 125 -12.15 -15.51 -11.69
C GLN A 125 -10.86 -15.76 -12.48
N ASP A 126 -10.75 -15.22 -13.70
CA ASP A 126 -9.52 -15.35 -14.49
C ASP A 126 -8.35 -14.65 -13.82
N LEU A 127 -8.61 -13.47 -13.25
CA LEU A 127 -7.59 -12.73 -12.50
C LEU A 127 -7.20 -13.46 -11.22
N LEU A 128 -8.18 -14.00 -10.48
CA LEU A 128 -7.91 -14.77 -9.26
C LEU A 128 -7.03 -15.98 -9.57
N ASP A 129 -7.29 -16.65 -10.66
CA ASP A 129 -6.51 -17.82 -11.07
C ASP A 129 -5.11 -17.43 -11.54
N LYS A 130 -5.00 -16.34 -12.30
CA LYS A 130 -3.73 -15.87 -12.88
C LYS A 130 -2.78 -15.32 -11.82
N VAL A 131 -3.30 -14.52 -10.89
CA VAL A 131 -2.48 -13.85 -9.88
C VAL A 131 -2.15 -14.78 -8.71
N GLY A 132 -3.08 -15.64 -8.32
CA GLY A 132 -2.88 -16.53 -7.18
C GLY A 132 -2.81 -15.77 -5.87
N PHE A 133 -3.88 -15.05 -5.52
CA PHE A 133 -3.92 -14.27 -4.29
C PHE A 133 -3.70 -15.12 -3.04
N PRO A 134 -3.00 -14.60 -2.00
CA PRO A 134 -2.41 -13.26 -1.95
C PRO A 134 -1.11 -13.17 -2.76
N LEU A 135 -0.99 -12.10 -3.55
CA LEU A 135 0.24 -11.83 -4.31
C LEU A 135 1.37 -11.37 -3.39
N VAL A 136 1.01 -10.66 -2.32
CA VAL A 136 1.95 -10.17 -1.31
C VAL A 136 1.70 -10.93 -0.01
N SER A 137 2.75 -11.52 0.55
CA SER A 137 2.66 -12.35 1.75
C SER A 137 2.65 -11.51 3.03
N GLU A 138 2.24 -12.15 4.14
CA GLU A 138 2.31 -11.52 5.46
C GLU A 138 3.73 -11.06 5.77
N THR A 139 4.75 -11.85 5.46
CA THR A 139 6.16 -11.50 5.68
C THR A 139 6.54 -10.23 4.91
N GLN A 140 6.10 -10.13 3.65
CA GLN A 140 6.36 -8.93 2.84
C GLN A 140 5.66 -7.70 3.41
N LEU A 141 4.44 -7.85 3.91
CA LEU A 141 3.72 -6.75 4.56
C LEU A 141 4.44 -6.32 5.86
N GLN A 142 4.97 -7.26 6.63
CA GLN A 142 5.78 -6.95 7.81
C GLN A 142 7.05 -6.19 7.43
N HIS A 143 7.67 -6.55 6.31
CA HIS A 143 8.83 -5.82 5.79
C HIS A 143 8.46 -4.38 5.42
N SER A 144 7.29 -4.16 4.85
CA SER A 144 6.82 -2.80 4.55
C SER A 144 6.68 -1.95 5.81
N LEU A 145 6.16 -2.52 6.90
CA LEU A 145 6.09 -1.81 8.17
C LEU A 145 7.48 -1.51 8.73
N GLY A 146 8.41 -2.44 8.60
CA GLY A 146 9.81 -2.23 9.02
C GLY A 146 10.48 -1.14 8.19
N ASN A 147 10.24 -1.12 6.89
CA ASN A 147 10.75 -0.10 5.98
C ASN A 147 10.18 1.28 6.33
N LEU A 148 8.89 1.35 6.66
CA LEU A 148 8.27 2.59 7.10
C LEU A 148 8.93 3.11 8.38
N ALA A 149 9.17 2.23 9.34
CA ALA A 149 9.86 2.60 10.59
C ALA A 149 11.24 3.18 10.30
N SER A 150 11.98 2.59 9.37
CA SER A 150 13.30 3.09 8.97
C SER A 150 13.21 4.43 8.24
N ALA A 151 12.22 4.61 7.39
CA ALA A 151 12.04 5.83 6.60
C ALA A 151 11.72 7.04 7.49
N VAL A 152 10.94 6.85 8.56
CA VAL A 152 10.56 7.96 9.46
C VAL A 152 11.63 8.28 10.50
N SER A 153 12.57 7.38 10.74
CA SER A 153 13.65 7.60 11.70
C SER A 153 14.93 8.14 11.06
N GLY A 154 14.96 8.11 9.73
CA GLY A 154 16.15 8.52 8.96
C GLY A 154 16.16 9.99 8.56
#